data_bc9d11d875450475cb71db1de0e9a195
#
_entry.id   bc9d11d875450475cb71db1de0e9a195
#
_cell.length_a   1.000
_cell.length_b   1.000
_cell.length_c   1.000
_cell.angle_alpha   90.00
_cell.angle_beta   90.00
_cell.angle_gamma   90.00
#
_symmetry.space_group_name_H-M   'P 1'
#
loop_
_entity.id
_entity.type
_entity.pdbx_description
1 polymer ?
#
loop_
_entity_poly.entity_id
_entity_poly.type
_entity_poly.pdbx_seq_one_letter_code
_entity_poly.pdbx_strand_id
1 'polypeptide(L)'
;MKGILCVSLLILLMPSVACAASLPGDSADGKRLHDANCMGCHDTGIYTRKDRLVQSLDALKKRLGDCSYMANKEFSASETQNIIKYLNYQFYQFR
;
A
#
# COMPACT_ATOMS: atom_id res chain seq x y z
N MET A 1 -21.09 -32.55 -21.46
CA MET A 1 -19.95 -33.07 -20.70
C MET A 1 -18.65 -32.41 -21.05
N LYS A 2 -18.35 -32.24 -22.31
CA LYS A 2 -17.08 -31.59 -22.71
C LYS A 2 -16.98 -30.13 -22.30
N GLY A 3 -18.12 -29.41 -22.28
CA GLY A 3 -18.12 -28.01 -21.86
C GLY A 3 -17.77 -27.79 -20.39
N ILE A 4 -17.99 -28.80 -19.56
CA ILE A 4 -17.67 -28.70 -18.15
C ILE A 4 -16.16 -28.61 -17.92
N LEU A 5 -15.37 -29.33 -18.74
CA LEU A 5 -13.92 -29.29 -18.64
C LEU A 5 -13.35 -27.93 -19.01
N CYS A 6 -13.94 -27.27 -20.01
CA CYS A 6 -13.50 -25.93 -20.41
C CYS A 6 -13.78 -24.91 -19.32
N VAL A 7 -14.92 -25.02 -18.65
CA VAL A 7 -15.27 -24.13 -17.55
C VAL A 7 -14.31 -24.27 -16.38
N SER A 8 -13.91 -25.51 -16.06
CA SER A 8 -12.94 -25.76 -15.00
C SER A 8 -11.59 -25.13 -15.32
N LEU A 9 -11.16 -25.20 -16.56
CA LEU A 9 -9.90 -24.59 -16.98
C LEU A 9 -9.92 -23.07 -16.83
N LEU A 10 -11.03 -22.44 -17.18
CA LEU A 10 -11.18 -20.98 -17.02
C LEU A 10 -11.10 -20.57 -15.56
N ILE A 11 -11.71 -21.31 -14.66
CA ILE A 11 -11.67 -21.04 -13.23
C ILE A 11 -10.24 -21.07 -12.70
N LEU A 12 -9.41 -21.98 -13.19
CA LEU A 12 -8.01 -22.09 -12.75
C LEU A 12 -7.16 -20.88 -13.14
N LEU A 13 -7.53 -20.16 -14.19
CA LEU A 13 -6.80 -18.99 -14.61
C LEU A 13 -7.14 -17.72 -13.80
N MET A 14 -8.30 -17.69 -13.15
CA MET A 14 -8.77 -16.52 -12.41
C MET A 14 -8.00 -16.21 -11.11
N PRO A 15 -7.65 -17.20 -10.28
CA PRO A 15 -7.07 -16.93 -8.96
C PRO A 15 -5.71 -16.26 -8.97
N SER A 16 -4.94 -16.36 -10.04
CA SER A 16 -3.59 -15.82 -10.08
C SER A 16 -3.54 -14.29 -10.00
N VAL A 17 -4.64 -13.61 -10.33
CA VAL A 17 -4.71 -12.15 -10.29
C VAL A 17 -4.91 -11.63 -8.87
N ALA A 18 -5.54 -12.41 -8.00
CA ALA A 18 -5.89 -11.97 -6.65
C ALA A 18 -4.69 -11.88 -5.69
N CYS A 19 -3.56 -12.50 -6.04
CA CYS A 19 -2.40 -12.55 -5.16
C CYS A 19 -1.55 -11.27 -5.15
N ALA A 20 -1.82 -10.33 -6.05
CA ALA A 20 -0.94 -9.19 -6.27
C ALA A 20 -1.13 -8.04 -5.29
N ALA A 21 -2.18 -8.03 -4.47
CA ALA A 21 -2.49 -6.89 -3.62
C ALA A 21 -3.03 -7.37 -2.28
N SER A 22 -2.16 -7.89 -1.44
CA SER A 22 -2.59 -8.58 -0.23
C SER A 22 -2.21 -7.89 1.08
N LEU A 23 -1.79 -6.62 1.05
CA LEU A 23 -1.55 -5.91 2.30
C LEU A 23 -2.86 -5.67 3.04
N PRO A 24 -2.86 -5.85 4.37
CA PRO A 24 -4.04 -5.56 5.17
C PRO A 24 -4.31 -4.06 5.23
N GLY A 25 -5.56 -3.70 5.47
CA GLY A 25 -5.93 -2.32 5.69
C GLY A 25 -6.88 -1.77 4.64
N ASP A 26 -7.25 -0.53 4.84
CA ASP A 26 -8.17 0.24 3.98
C ASP A 26 -7.39 1.38 3.35
N SER A 27 -7.13 1.30 2.04
CA SER A 27 -6.35 2.32 1.35
C SER A 27 -7.08 3.66 1.22
N ALA A 28 -8.41 3.66 1.19
CA ALA A 28 -9.16 4.92 1.16
C ALA A 28 -9.02 5.69 2.47
N ASP A 29 -9.07 5.00 3.60
CA ASP A 29 -8.82 5.61 4.89
C ASP A 29 -7.34 6.03 5.02
N GLY A 30 -6.44 5.23 4.49
CA GLY A 30 -5.02 5.58 4.44
C GLY A 30 -4.76 6.86 3.68
N LYS A 31 -5.42 7.04 2.54
CA LYS A 31 -5.34 8.28 1.77
C LYS A 31 -5.83 9.47 2.57
N ARG A 32 -6.96 9.33 3.23
CA ARG A 32 -7.54 10.39 4.06
C ARG A 32 -6.58 10.82 5.17
N LEU A 33 -6.01 9.86 5.87
CA LEU A 33 -5.05 10.11 6.96
C LEU A 33 -3.77 10.74 6.43
N HIS A 34 -3.26 10.24 5.32
CA HIS A 34 -2.06 10.77 4.69
C HIS A 34 -2.26 12.22 4.26
N ASP A 35 -3.33 12.50 3.54
CA ASP A 35 -3.58 13.85 3.01
C ASP A 35 -3.78 14.86 4.14
N ALA A 36 -4.35 14.43 5.25
CA ALA A 36 -4.58 15.30 6.39
C ALA A 36 -3.33 15.58 7.22
N ASN A 37 -2.35 14.66 7.23
CA ASN A 37 -1.24 14.72 8.19
C ASN A 37 0.15 14.76 7.57
N CYS A 38 0.32 14.36 6.32
CA CYS A 38 1.65 14.11 5.75
C CYS A 38 2.06 15.10 4.66
N MET A 39 1.16 15.92 4.18
CA MET A 39 1.43 16.81 3.04
C MET A 39 2.00 18.15 3.44
N GLY A 40 2.15 18.42 4.73
CA GLY A 40 2.65 19.70 5.21
C GLY A 40 4.15 19.91 4.99
N CYS A 41 4.92 18.83 4.85
CA CYS A 41 6.38 18.88 4.73
C CYS A 41 6.87 18.57 3.32
N HIS A 42 6.12 17.81 2.55
CA HIS A 42 6.51 17.40 1.21
C HIS A 42 5.27 17.04 0.38
N ASP A 43 5.46 16.92 -0.92
CA ASP A 43 4.42 16.39 -1.80
C ASP A 43 4.64 14.89 -2.07
N THR A 44 3.82 14.30 -2.94
CA THR A 44 3.90 12.87 -3.25
C THR A 44 5.05 12.50 -4.20
N GLY A 45 5.71 13.48 -4.79
CA GLY A 45 6.82 13.23 -5.71
C GLY A 45 7.98 12.48 -5.06
N ILE A 46 8.19 12.65 -3.75
CA ILE A 46 9.27 11.95 -3.06
C ILE A 46 9.08 10.43 -3.03
N TYR A 47 7.86 9.94 -3.25
CA TYR A 47 7.58 8.50 -3.23
C TYR A 47 7.92 7.80 -4.55
N THR A 48 7.98 8.53 -5.64
CA THR A 48 8.12 7.96 -6.97
C THR A 48 9.42 8.28 -7.67
N ARG A 49 10.21 9.21 -7.18
CA ARG A 49 11.48 9.56 -7.81
C ARG A 49 12.47 8.40 -7.72
N LYS A 50 13.42 8.37 -8.66
CA LYS A 50 14.37 7.24 -8.78
C LYS A 50 15.29 7.10 -7.58
N ASP A 51 15.65 8.21 -6.96
CA ASP A 51 16.58 8.24 -5.81
C ASP A 51 15.86 8.25 -4.46
N ARG A 52 14.61 7.79 -4.44
CA ARG A 52 13.84 7.73 -3.21
C ARG A 52 14.55 6.88 -2.15
N LEU A 53 14.45 7.30 -0.88
CA LEU A 53 15.14 6.63 0.22
C LEU A 53 14.52 5.29 0.59
N VAL A 54 13.21 5.16 0.41
CA VAL A 54 12.48 3.94 0.77
C VAL A 54 12.55 2.96 -0.41
N GLN A 55 13.22 1.84 -0.22
CA GLN A 55 13.47 0.86 -1.26
C GLN A 55 12.82 -0.51 -0.98
N SER A 56 12.09 -0.66 0.11
CA SER A 56 11.42 -1.91 0.47
C SER A 56 10.19 -1.66 1.32
N LEU A 57 9.33 -2.65 1.43
CA LEU A 57 8.15 -2.56 2.29
C LEU A 57 8.54 -2.39 3.76
N ASP A 58 9.56 -3.10 4.22
CA ASP A 58 10.04 -2.95 5.60
C ASP A 58 10.58 -1.54 5.85
N ALA A 59 11.31 -0.98 4.89
CA ALA A 59 11.79 0.39 4.99
C ALA A 59 10.64 1.40 5.01
N LEU A 60 9.57 1.14 4.26
CA LEU A 60 8.39 1.99 4.27
C LEU A 60 7.72 2.00 5.65
N LYS A 61 7.58 0.83 6.26
CA LYS A 61 6.99 0.72 7.59
C LYS A 61 7.79 1.50 8.63
N LYS A 62 9.11 1.37 8.58
CA LYS A 62 10.00 2.09 9.49
C LYS A 62 9.92 3.59 9.26
N ARG A 63 9.94 4.00 8.00
CA ARG A 63 9.90 5.43 7.65
C ARG A 63 8.58 6.07 8.10
N LEU A 64 7.50 5.34 8.04
CA LEU A 64 6.22 5.87 8.51
C LEU A 64 6.25 6.18 10.01
N GLY A 65 6.92 5.36 10.82
CA GLY A 65 7.11 5.65 12.23
C GLY A 65 7.88 6.94 12.46
N ASP A 66 8.94 7.17 11.70
CA ASP A 66 9.74 8.40 11.77
C ASP A 66 8.90 9.62 11.37
N CYS A 67 8.14 9.51 10.30
CA CYS A 67 7.29 10.62 9.83
C CYS A 67 6.17 10.92 10.81
N SER A 68 5.59 9.91 11.43
CA SER A 68 4.58 10.07 12.47
C SER A 68 5.12 10.88 13.65
N TYR A 69 6.33 10.55 14.08
CA TYR A 69 7.01 11.30 15.14
C TYR A 69 7.23 12.77 14.77
N MET A 70 7.73 13.00 13.55
CA MET A 70 8.00 14.35 13.06
C MET A 70 6.73 15.19 12.88
N ALA A 71 5.64 14.55 12.52
CA ALA A 71 4.34 15.22 12.38
C ALA A 71 3.63 15.41 13.73
N ASN A 72 4.22 14.94 14.80
CA ASN A 72 3.64 14.97 16.15
C ASN A 72 2.25 14.33 16.15
N LYS A 73 2.12 13.19 15.48
CA LYS A 73 0.86 12.48 15.31
C LYS A 73 1.07 11.01 15.60
N GLU A 74 0.31 10.48 16.55
CA GLU A 74 0.34 9.07 16.89
C GLU A 74 -0.80 8.34 16.20
N PHE A 75 -0.45 7.38 15.33
CA PHE A 75 -1.44 6.57 14.63
C PHE A 75 -1.61 5.22 15.32
N SER A 76 -2.83 4.73 15.34
CA SER A 76 -3.09 3.36 15.81
C SER A 76 -2.46 2.35 14.85
N ALA A 77 -2.36 1.09 15.27
CA ALA A 77 -1.86 0.02 14.41
C ALA A 77 -2.68 -0.10 13.12
N SER A 78 -4.00 0.01 13.24
CA SER A 78 -4.90 -0.09 12.10
C SER A 78 -4.76 1.12 11.17
N GLU A 79 -4.63 2.32 11.71
CA GLU A 79 -4.38 3.52 10.91
C GLU A 79 -3.05 3.44 10.17
N THR A 80 -2.02 2.96 10.83
CA THR A 80 -0.70 2.74 10.23
C THR A 80 -0.78 1.77 9.06
N GLN A 81 -1.49 0.66 9.23
CA GLN A 81 -1.70 -0.31 8.15
C GLN A 81 -2.44 0.31 6.97
N ASN A 82 -3.43 1.14 7.24
CA ASN A 82 -4.20 1.82 6.19
C ASN A 82 -3.31 2.76 5.37
N ILE A 83 -2.47 3.53 6.04
CA ILE A 83 -1.54 4.45 5.38
C ILE A 83 -0.51 3.67 4.54
N ILE A 84 0.06 2.61 5.09
CA ILE A 84 1.04 1.77 4.39
C ILE A 84 0.41 1.17 3.13
N LYS A 85 -0.80 0.65 3.25
CA LYS A 85 -1.50 0.08 2.10
C LYS A 85 -1.72 1.14 1.01
N TYR A 86 -2.16 2.32 1.39
CA TYR A 86 -2.35 3.42 0.44
C TYR A 86 -1.05 3.78 -0.26
N LEU A 87 0.02 4.03 0.49
CA LEU A 87 1.30 4.44 -0.09
C LEU A 87 1.88 3.37 -0.99
N ASN A 88 1.79 2.11 -0.58
CA ASN A 88 2.30 1.02 -1.39
C ASN A 88 1.48 0.79 -2.65
N TYR A 89 0.17 0.79 -2.53
CA TYR A 89 -0.72 0.59 -3.66
C TYR A 89 -0.59 1.71 -4.68
N GLN A 90 -0.55 2.95 -4.22
CA GLN A 90 -0.59 4.11 -5.09
C GLN A 90 0.79 4.48 -5.65
N PHE A 91 1.86 4.30 -4.88
CA PHE A 91 3.17 4.83 -5.25
C PHE A 91 4.28 3.79 -5.30
N TYR A 92 4.57 3.10 -4.19
CA TYR A 92 5.75 2.25 -4.10
C TYR A 92 5.62 0.93 -4.82
N GLN A 93 4.50 0.26 -4.70
CA GLN A 93 4.20 -1.01 -5.37
C GLN A 93 5.19 -2.14 -5.05
N PHE A 94 5.66 -2.19 -3.82
CA PHE A 94 6.48 -3.30 -3.33
C PHE A 94 5.64 -4.57 -3.22
N ARG A 95 6.30 -5.70 -3.42
CA ARG A 95 5.65 -7.02 -3.33
C ARG A 95 6.17 -7.84 -2.17
#